data_882f5fee3ed654995fdaefc40c4f90d5
#
_entry.id   882f5fee3ed654995fdaefc40c4f90d5
#
_cell.length_a   1.000
_cell.length_b   1.000
_cell.length_c   1.000
_cell.angle_alpha   90.00
_cell.angle_beta   90.00
_cell.angle_gamma   90.00
#
_symmetry.space_group_name_H-M   'P 1'
#
loop_
_entity.id
_entity.type
_entity.pdbx_description
1 polymer ?
#
loop_
_entity_poly.entity_id
_entity_poly.type
_entity_poly.pdbx_seq_one_letter_code
_entity_poly.pdbx_strand_id
1 'polypeptide(L)'
;EESTSETGESMEATVSTETVSDTTASTTGPSYEDEDAWLSWEDYGECSNTVKDFYNDDEKKTYYYVMDEFFFSDEKYAKVNDYLQQMYENYRTQYEEEGENHTGAYELVDETLSEGQRYDDNYLVFNGITLADDEYVSLHFNDTVYYAGAAHPLSYYIPVTISVATGEEVTPEEVLGKTWDE
;
A
#
# COMPACT_ATOMS: atom_id res chain seq x y z
N GLU A 1 -60.02 52.99 16.95
CA GLU A 1 -58.66 52.82 17.49
C GLU A 1 -57.91 52.06 16.47
N GLU A 2 -56.90 52.74 16.00
CA GLU A 2 -56.24 52.58 14.70
C GLU A 2 -55.51 51.29 14.50
N SER A 3 -55.78 50.67 13.36
CA SER A 3 -55.04 49.58 12.78
C SER A 3 -54.14 50.16 11.70
N THR A 4 -52.81 50.13 11.93
CA THR A 4 -51.79 50.43 10.90
C THR A 4 -51.33 49.15 10.31
N SER A 5 -51.61 48.95 9.04
CA SER A 5 -51.06 47.90 8.22
C SER A 5 -49.69 48.34 7.69
N GLU A 6 -48.61 47.60 8.01
CA GLU A 6 -47.29 47.70 7.33
C GLU A 6 -47.15 46.60 6.30
N THR A 7 -47.06 47.04 5.06
CA THR A 7 -46.70 46.24 3.89
C THR A 7 -45.24 45.95 3.89
N GLY A 8 -44.87 44.66 4.07
CA GLY A 8 -43.52 44.20 3.92
C GLY A 8 -43.16 43.97 2.44
N GLU A 9 -42.24 44.74 1.94
CA GLU A 9 -41.61 44.54 0.63
C GLU A 9 -40.75 43.25 0.63
N SER A 10 -41.08 42.37 -0.31
CA SER A 10 -40.28 41.18 -0.61
C SER A 10 -39.07 41.61 -1.42
N MET A 11 -37.89 41.53 -0.82
CA MET A 11 -36.62 41.61 -1.55
C MET A 11 -36.32 40.25 -2.17
N GLU A 12 -36.47 40.14 -3.48
CA GLU A 12 -35.93 39.07 -4.29
C GLU A 12 -34.40 39.16 -4.30
N ALA A 13 -33.75 38.22 -3.62
CA ALA A 13 -32.31 38.04 -3.71
C ALA A 13 -31.97 37.32 -5.03
N THR A 14 -31.42 38.06 -5.96
CA THR A 14 -30.83 37.53 -7.20
C THR A 14 -29.58 36.77 -6.85
N VAL A 15 -29.65 35.43 -6.87
CA VAL A 15 -28.48 34.57 -6.76
C VAL A 15 -27.72 34.59 -8.09
N SER A 16 -26.62 35.33 -8.15
CA SER A 16 -25.64 35.23 -9.24
C SER A 16 -24.92 33.92 -9.11
N THR A 17 -25.21 33.01 -10.01
CA THR A 17 -24.39 31.78 -10.19
C THR A 17 -23.07 32.17 -10.86
N GLU A 18 -22.03 32.35 -10.06
CA GLU A 18 -20.67 32.36 -10.58
C GLU A 18 -20.32 30.93 -10.99
N THR A 19 -20.14 30.73 -12.28
CA THR A 19 -19.60 29.52 -12.87
C THR A 19 -18.09 29.50 -12.52
N VAL A 20 -17.75 28.82 -11.46
CA VAL A 20 -16.35 28.47 -11.17
C VAL A 20 -15.91 27.49 -12.25
N SER A 21 -15.12 27.95 -13.19
CA SER A 21 -14.39 27.09 -14.13
C SER A 21 -13.39 26.30 -13.32
N ASP A 22 -13.71 25.06 -13.03
CA ASP A 22 -12.82 24.09 -12.43
C ASP A 22 -11.73 23.76 -13.46
N THR A 23 -10.66 24.52 -13.39
CA THR A 23 -9.43 24.20 -14.12
C THR A 23 -8.73 23.13 -13.31
N THR A 24 -9.17 21.88 -13.46
CA THR A 24 -8.41 20.72 -13.00
C THR A 24 -7.07 20.76 -13.75
N ALA A 25 -6.05 21.26 -13.06
CA ALA A 25 -4.68 21.00 -13.45
C ALA A 25 -4.49 19.48 -13.40
N SER A 26 -4.50 18.87 -14.59
CA SER A 26 -4.10 17.48 -14.78
C SER A 26 -2.63 17.40 -14.36
N THR A 27 -2.39 17.03 -13.10
CA THR A 27 -1.12 16.49 -12.69
C THR A 27 -1.02 15.10 -13.31
N THR A 28 -0.51 15.04 -14.54
CA THR A 28 -0.06 13.81 -15.15
C THR A 28 1.27 13.43 -14.47
N GLY A 29 1.17 12.93 -13.22
CA GLY A 29 2.12 11.96 -12.74
C GLY A 29 1.95 10.70 -13.59
N PRO A 30 2.98 9.84 -13.73
CA PRO A 30 2.84 8.59 -14.46
C PRO A 30 1.62 7.87 -13.87
N SER A 31 0.61 7.66 -14.72
CA SER A 31 -0.54 6.86 -14.32
C SER A 31 -0.01 5.45 -14.12
N TYR A 32 -0.25 4.87 -12.95
CA TYR A 32 0.03 3.45 -12.65
C TYR A 32 -0.81 2.48 -13.52
N GLU A 33 -1.47 3.00 -14.55
CA GLU A 33 -2.35 2.30 -15.47
C GLU A 33 -1.66 1.91 -16.79
N ASP A 34 -0.35 2.14 -16.95
CA ASP A 34 0.41 1.55 -18.06
C ASP A 34 0.71 0.08 -17.73
N GLU A 35 -0.32 -0.76 -17.86
CA GLU A 35 -0.19 -2.24 -17.76
C GLU A 35 0.91 -2.77 -18.72
N ASP A 36 1.22 -2.03 -19.78
CA ASP A 36 2.27 -2.34 -20.74
C ASP A 36 3.71 -2.18 -20.18
N ALA A 37 3.88 -1.57 -18.99
CA ALA A 37 5.19 -1.40 -18.36
C ALA A 37 5.58 -2.60 -17.46
N TRP A 38 4.63 -3.49 -17.15
CA TRP A 38 4.85 -4.63 -16.28
C TRP A 38 5.12 -5.88 -17.11
N LEU A 39 6.10 -6.66 -16.68
CA LEU A 39 6.34 -7.98 -17.24
C LEU A 39 5.30 -8.97 -16.69
N SER A 40 4.90 -9.96 -17.49
CA SER A 40 4.07 -11.08 -17.00
C SER A 40 4.90 -11.91 -16.03
N TRP A 41 4.72 -11.70 -14.73
CA TRP A 41 5.55 -12.33 -13.71
C TRP A 41 5.46 -13.85 -13.71
N GLU A 42 4.36 -14.42 -14.19
CA GLU A 42 4.14 -15.86 -14.36
C GLU A 42 5.16 -16.50 -15.30
N ASP A 43 5.73 -15.72 -16.22
CA ASP A 43 6.78 -16.19 -17.14
C ASP A 43 8.15 -16.31 -16.43
N TYR A 44 8.29 -15.69 -15.25
CA TYR A 44 9.56 -15.61 -14.52
C TYR A 44 9.61 -16.46 -13.26
N GLY A 45 8.46 -16.73 -12.64
CA GLY A 45 8.47 -17.41 -11.35
C GLY A 45 7.09 -17.75 -10.81
N GLU A 46 7.06 -18.00 -9.52
CA GLU A 46 5.87 -18.38 -8.78
C GLU A 46 5.63 -17.42 -7.61
N CYS A 47 4.37 -17.05 -7.40
CA CYS A 47 3.95 -16.26 -6.25
C CYS A 47 3.08 -17.12 -5.35
N SER A 48 3.43 -17.18 -4.06
CA SER A 48 2.64 -17.82 -3.01
C SER A 48 2.13 -16.78 -2.02
N ASN A 49 1.15 -17.18 -1.23
CA ASN A 49 0.52 -16.28 -0.26
C ASN A 49 0.52 -16.93 1.13
N THR A 50 1.03 -16.20 2.12
CA THR A 50 1.01 -16.59 3.52
C THR A 50 -0.02 -15.73 4.27
N VAL A 51 -0.90 -16.36 5.05
CA VAL A 51 -1.87 -15.68 5.92
C VAL A 51 -1.71 -16.18 7.34
N LYS A 52 -1.64 -15.28 8.31
CA LYS A 52 -1.56 -15.63 9.73
C LYS A 52 -2.45 -14.74 10.58
N ASP A 53 -3.28 -15.38 11.41
CA ASP A 53 -4.20 -14.73 12.34
C ASP A 53 -3.66 -14.82 13.78
N PHE A 54 -3.88 -13.76 14.57
CA PHE A 54 -3.58 -13.71 15.98
C PHE A 54 -4.85 -13.43 16.78
N TYR A 55 -4.95 -14.02 17.96
CA TYR A 55 -6.13 -13.96 18.81
C TYR A 55 -5.72 -13.65 20.25
N ASN A 56 -6.58 -12.94 20.98
CA ASN A 56 -6.40 -12.73 22.41
C ASN A 56 -6.95 -13.93 23.23
N ASP A 57 -6.86 -13.84 24.57
CA ASP A 57 -7.34 -14.88 25.50
C ASP A 57 -8.85 -15.15 25.40
N ASP A 58 -9.64 -14.19 24.88
CA ASP A 58 -11.08 -14.31 24.64
C ASP A 58 -11.41 -14.90 23.25
N GLU A 59 -10.43 -15.44 22.53
CA GLU A 59 -10.54 -15.97 21.17
C GLU A 59 -11.02 -14.93 20.13
N LYS A 60 -10.81 -13.64 20.41
CA LYS A 60 -11.09 -12.55 19.46
C LYS A 60 -9.86 -12.25 18.63
N LYS A 61 -10.05 -12.11 17.31
CA LYS A 61 -8.97 -11.72 16.42
C LYS A 61 -8.47 -10.32 16.78
N THR A 62 -7.18 -10.19 17.01
CA THR A 62 -6.53 -8.92 17.37
C THR A 62 -5.69 -8.36 16.25
N TYR A 63 -5.12 -9.24 15.45
CA TYR A 63 -4.23 -8.89 14.34
C TYR A 63 -4.22 -9.99 13.30
N TYR A 64 -3.94 -9.66 12.03
CA TYR A 64 -3.56 -10.63 11.03
C TYR A 64 -2.64 -9.99 9.99
N TYR A 65 -1.89 -10.83 9.28
CA TYR A 65 -1.16 -10.37 8.11
C TYR A 65 -1.36 -11.29 6.91
N VAL A 66 -1.15 -10.70 5.74
CA VAL A 66 -1.08 -11.38 4.46
C VAL A 66 0.23 -11.00 3.80
N MET A 67 0.98 -11.96 3.29
CA MET A 67 2.25 -11.71 2.64
C MET A 67 2.36 -12.52 1.35
N ASP A 68 2.54 -11.82 0.23
CA ASP A 68 2.89 -12.45 -1.04
C ASP A 68 4.40 -12.69 -1.09
N GLU A 69 4.79 -13.89 -1.52
CA GLU A 69 6.16 -14.31 -1.65
C GLU A 69 6.40 -14.77 -3.10
N PHE A 70 7.06 -13.93 -3.87
CA PHE A 70 7.45 -14.26 -5.26
C PHE A 70 8.88 -14.76 -5.30
N PHE A 71 9.13 -15.83 -6.09
CA PHE A 71 10.47 -16.35 -6.36
C PHE A 71 10.61 -16.65 -7.85
N PHE A 72 11.77 -16.30 -8.39
CA PHE A 72 12.15 -16.66 -9.75
C PHE A 72 12.39 -18.16 -9.91
N SER A 73 11.93 -18.72 -11.03
CA SER A 73 12.12 -20.15 -11.34
C SER A 73 13.49 -20.46 -12.00
N ASP A 74 14.09 -19.49 -12.71
CA ASP A 74 15.36 -19.67 -13.38
C ASP A 74 16.54 -19.60 -12.39
N GLU A 75 17.44 -20.58 -12.44
CA GLU A 75 18.63 -20.70 -11.57
C GLU A 75 19.55 -19.48 -11.65
N LYS A 76 19.56 -18.73 -12.76
CA LYS A 76 20.35 -17.51 -12.88
C LYS A 76 19.97 -16.45 -11.82
N TYR A 77 18.75 -16.48 -11.30
CA TYR A 77 18.25 -15.58 -10.26
C TYR A 77 18.39 -16.14 -8.83
N ALA A 78 19.19 -17.21 -8.62
CA ALA A 78 19.31 -17.83 -7.30
C ALA A 78 19.69 -16.82 -6.19
N LYS A 79 20.65 -15.92 -6.48
CA LYS A 79 21.07 -14.90 -5.50
C LYS A 79 20.00 -13.83 -5.25
N VAL A 80 19.19 -13.53 -6.26
CA VAL A 80 18.01 -12.66 -6.12
C VAL A 80 17.00 -13.32 -5.19
N ASN A 81 16.74 -14.62 -5.38
CA ASN A 81 15.87 -15.39 -4.50
C ASN A 81 16.39 -15.43 -3.05
N ASP A 82 17.73 -15.53 -2.84
CA ASP A 82 18.32 -15.44 -1.49
C ASP A 82 18.02 -14.09 -0.83
N TYR A 83 18.11 -12.98 -1.57
CA TYR A 83 17.75 -11.65 -1.09
C TYR A 83 16.24 -11.57 -0.76
N LEU A 84 15.39 -12.03 -1.67
CA LEU A 84 13.92 -12.02 -1.47
C LEU A 84 13.54 -12.86 -0.25
N GLN A 85 14.15 -14.04 -0.07
CA GLN A 85 13.94 -14.88 1.11
C GLN A 85 14.25 -14.10 2.40
N GLN A 86 15.40 -13.42 2.45
CA GLN A 86 15.79 -12.65 3.62
C GLN A 86 14.82 -11.46 3.86
N MET A 87 14.40 -10.79 2.81
CA MET A 87 13.41 -9.70 2.88
C MET A 87 12.09 -10.21 3.48
N TYR A 88 11.56 -11.34 2.97
CA TYR A 88 10.32 -11.93 3.49
C TYR A 88 10.46 -12.42 4.93
N GLU A 89 11.60 -12.98 5.32
CA GLU A 89 11.87 -13.37 6.71
C GLU A 89 11.86 -12.16 7.65
N ASN A 90 12.40 -11.01 7.22
CA ASN A 90 12.39 -9.78 7.99
C ASN A 90 10.95 -9.27 8.17
N TYR A 91 10.14 -9.21 7.10
CA TYR A 91 8.73 -8.81 7.18
C TYR A 91 7.92 -9.78 8.06
N ARG A 92 8.11 -11.08 7.87
CA ARG A 92 7.43 -12.10 8.68
C ARG A 92 7.75 -11.94 10.16
N THR A 93 9.03 -11.74 10.50
CA THR A 93 9.46 -11.53 11.88
C THR A 93 8.80 -10.29 12.47
N GLN A 94 8.82 -9.16 11.73
CA GLN A 94 8.18 -7.94 12.17
C GLN A 94 6.67 -8.13 12.40
N TYR A 95 5.95 -8.71 11.45
CA TYR A 95 4.52 -8.93 11.53
C TYR A 95 4.15 -9.92 12.66
N GLU A 96 4.97 -10.94 12.90
CA GLU A 96 4.76 -11.89 14.00
C GLU A 96 5.00 -11.24 15.36
N GLU A 97 6.06 -10.43 15.50
CA GLU A 97 6.30 -9.64 16.72
C GLU A 97 5.18 -8.62 16.98
N GLU A 98 4.67 -7.97 15.94
CA GLU A 98 3.51 -7.09 16.05
C GLU A 98 2.28 -7.87 16.52
N GLY A 99 1.98 -9.00 15.92
CA GLY A 99 0.84 -9.84 16.27
C GLY A 99 0.89 -10.40 17.68
N GLU A 100 2.08 -10.86 18.14
CA GLU A 100 2.28 -11.39 19.49
C GLU A 100 2.17 -10.32 20.57
N ASN A 101 2.61 -9.09 20.26
CA ASN A 101 2.56 -7.98 21.20
C ASN A 101 1.23 -7.20 21.14
N HIS A 102 0.36 -7.55 20.20
CA HIS A 102 -0.90 -6.86 19.99
C HIS A 102 -1.93 -7.26 21.05
N THR A 103 -2.04 -6.45 22.09
CA THR A 103 -2.97 -6.68 23.21
C THR A 103 -4.41 -6.28 22.91
N GLY A 104 -4.67 -5.85 21.67
CA GLY A 104 -6.01 -5.67 21.14
C GLY A 104 -6.50 -4.24 21.13
N ALA A 105 -6.68 -3.73 19.93
CA ALA A 105 -7.57 -2.61 19.66
C ALA A 105 -9.01 -2.89 20.13
N TYR A 106 -9.35 -4.15 20.40
CA TYR A 106 -10.66 -4.58 20.92
C TYR A 106 -11.06 -3.89 22.23
N GLU A 107 -10.11 -3.51 23.09
CA GLU A 107 -10.39 -2.79 24.33
C GLU A 107 -10.62 -1.29 24.11
N LEU A 108 -10.13 -0.75 22.98
CA LEU A 108 -10.16 0.68 22.66
C LEU A 108 -11.22 1.03 21.60
N VAL A 109 -11.78 0.04 20.92
CA VAL A 109 -12.65 0.23 19.77
C VAL A 109 -14.11 0.11 20.18
N ASP A 110 -14.89 1.12 19.80
CA ASP A 110 -16.34 1.20 20.02
C ASP A 110 -17.05 -0.07 19.49
N GLU A 111 -17.91 -0.69 20.32
CA GLU A 111 -18.70 -1.87 19.97
C GLU A 111 -19.61 -1.66 18.73
N THR A 112 -19.78 -0.40 18.28
CA THR A 112 -20.52 -0.05 17.07
C THR A 112 -19.76 -0.34 15.78
N LEU A 113 -18.43 -0.53 15.84
CA LEU A 113 -17.63 -0.86 14.67
C LEU A 113 -17.92 -2.28 14.18
N SER A 114 -17.87 -2.47 12.87
CA SER A 114 -17.96 -3.80 12.26
C SER A 114 -16.79 -4.69 12.71
N GLU A 115 -16.98 -6.00 12.68
CA GLU A 115 -15.97 -6.96 13.15
C GLU A 115 -14.60 -6.74 12.45
N GLY A 116 -14.60 -6.51 11.13
CA GLY A 116 -13.38 -6.25 10.36
C GLY A 116 -12.70 -4.90 10.62
N GLN A 117 -13.25 -4.04 11.48
CA GLN A 117 -12.65 -2.77 11.88
C GLN A 117 -12.06 -2.80 13.29
N ARG A 118 -12.04 -3.97 13.93
CA ARG A 118 -11.67 -4.14 15.34
C ARG A 118 -10.29 -4.75 15.55
N TYR A 119 -9.58 -5.05 14.49
CA TYR A 119 -8.21 -5.58 14.55
C TYR A 119 -7.33 -4.85 13.56
N ASP A 120 -6.04 -4.87 13.83
CA ASP A 120 -5.04 -4.34 12.92
C ASP A 120 -4.67 -5.41 11.87
N ASP A 121 -4.27 -4.96 10.70
CA ASP A 121 -3.81 -5.86 9.65
C ASP A 121 -2.65 -5.26 8.84
N ASN A 122 -1.78 -6.15 8.36
CA ASN A 122 -0.67 -5.81 7.50
C ASN A 122 -0.69 -6.67 6.23
N TYR A 123 -0.40 -6.03 5.10
CA TYR A 123 -0.32 -6.69 3.80
C TYR A 123 0.97 -6.33 3.11
N LEU A 124 1.81 -7.32 2.82
CA LEU A 124 2.87 -7.19 1.83
C LEU A 124 2.38 -7.79 0.53
N VAL A 125 2.07 -6.94 -0.45
CA VAL A 125 1.51 -7.35 -1.74
C VAL A 125 2.58 -7.22 -2.81
N PHE A 126 2.84 -8.31 -3.54
CA PHE A 126 3.67 -8.28 -4.73
C PHE A 126 2.88 -7.72 -5.90
N ASN A 127 3.33 -6.58 -6.45
CA ASN A 127 2.64 -5.93 -7.57
C ASN A 127 3.15 -6.42 -8.93
N GLY A 128 4.42 -6.81 -9.02
CA GLY A 128 4.97 -7.32 -10.28
C GLY A 128 6.43 -6.98 -10.54
N ILE A 129 6.87 -7.22 -11.76
CA ILE A 129 8.23 -7.05 -12.26
C ILE A 129 8.23 -6.00 -13.36
N THR A 130 9.13 -5.03 -13.29
CA THR A 130 9.33 -4.02 -14.36
C THR A 130 10.62 -4.24 -15.17
N LEU A 131 11.56 -5.00 -14.62
CA LEU A 131 12.80 -5.39 -15.28
C LEU A 131 13.24 -6.78 -14.82
N ALA A 132 13.62 -7.64 -15.76
CA ALA A 132 14.27 -8.92 -15.46
C ALA A 132 15.20 -9.30 -16.61
N ASP A 133 16.48 -8.95 -16.49
CA ASP A 133 17.52 -9.29 -17.46
C ASP A 133 18.69 -10.04 -16.79
N ASP A 134 19.85 -10.07 -17.44
CA ASP A 134 21.03 -10.79 -16.93
C ASP A 134 21.85 -9.94 -15.93
N GLU A 135 21.57 -8.65 -15.79
CA GLU A 135 22.30 -7.74 -14.91
C GLU A 135 21.47 -7.35 -13.68
N TYR A 136 20.18 -7.04 -13.89
CA TYR A 136 19.30 -6.54 -12.84
C TYR A 136 17.90 -7.12 -12.92
N VAL A 137 17.23 -7.15 -11.77
CA VAL A 137 15.79 -7.33 -11.66
C VAL A 137 15.20 -6.17 -10.86
N SER A 138 14.01 -5.69 -11.27
CA SER A 138 13.28 -4.68 -10.52
C SER A 138 11.88 -5.19 -10.22
N LEU A 139 11.57 -5.28 -8.93
CA LEU A 139 10.29 -5.75 -8.40
C LEU A 139 9.61 -4.62 -7.62
N HIS A 140 8.32 -4.74 -7.49
CA HIS A 140 7.52 -3.76 -6.78
C HIS A 140 6.59 -4.45 -5.80
N PHE A 141 6.54 -3.89 -4.59
CA PHE A 141 5.64 -4.32 -3.52
C PHE A 141 4.86 -3.14 -2.96
N ASN A 142 3.75 -3.42 -2.34
CA ASN A 142 3.07 -2.50 -1.43
C ASN A 142 3.04 -3.11 -0.03
N ASP A 143 3.50 -2.33 0.95
CA ASP A 143 3.28 -2.62 2.35
C ASP A 143 2.11 -1.74 2.83
N THR A 144 1.03 -2.37 3.23
CA THR A 144 -0.19 -1.69 3.65
C THR A 144 -0.51 -2.07 5.08
N VAL A 145 -0.66 -1.06 5.94
CA VAL A 145 -1.01 -1.22 7.34
C VAL A 145 -2.37 -0.59 7.61
N TYR A 146 -3.27 -1.33 8.22
CA TYR A 146 -4.54 -0.83 8.71
C TYR A 146 -4.60 -0.94 10.23
N TYR A 147 -4.83 0.19 10.89
CA TYR A 147 -5.05 0.24 12.34
C TYR A 147 -6.53 0.21 12.65
N ALA A 148 -6.92 -0.60 13.62
CA ALA A 148 -8.31 -0.74 14.04
C ALA A 148 -8.96 0.62 14.33
N GLY A 149 -10.12 0.86 13.71
CA GLY A 149 -10.83 2.14 13.82
C GLY A 149 -10.27 3.29 12.99
N ALA A 150 -9.18 3.10 12.26
CA ALA A 150 -8.69 4.11 11.33
C ALA A 150 -9.65 4.32 10.16
N ALA A 151 -9.69 5.55 9.63
CA ALA A 151 -10.56 5.89 8.51
C ALA A 151 -10.09 5.28 7.17
N HIS A 152 -8.78 5.03 7.05
CA HIS A 152 -8.14 4.46 5.85
C HIS A 152 -6.80 3.81 6.23
N PRO A 153 -6.33 2.83 5.42
CA PRO A 153 -5.00 2.25 5.59
C PRO A 153 -3.89 3.25 5.27
N LEU A 154 -2.69 2.93 5.72
CA LEU A 154 -1.44 3.51 5.26
C LEU A 154 -0.82 2.54 4.26
N SER A 155 -0.40 3.03 3.10
CA SER A 155 0.25 2.21 2.09
C SER A 155 1.58 2.81 1.69
N TYR A 156 2.60 1.96 1.64
CA TYR A 156 3.96 2.29 1.25
C TYR A 156 4.33 1.51 0.00
N TYR A 157 4.75 2.23 -1.03
CA TYR A 157 5.26 1.62 -2.24
C TYR A 157 6.74 1.29 -2.09
N ILE A 158 7.13 0.05 -2.36
CA ILE A 158 8.47 -0.48 -2.14
C ILE A 158 9.02 -1.00 -3.46
N PRO A 159 9.75 -0.15 -4.21
CA PRO A 159 10.52 -0.61 -5.36
C PRO A 159 11.82 -1.24 -4.87
N VAL A 160 12.20 -2.39 -5.43
CA VAL A 160 13.43 -3.09 -5.11
C VAL A 160 14.14 -3.42 -6.42
N THR A 161 15.39 -2.96 -6.58
CA THR A 161 16.24 -3.35 -7.71
C THR A 161 17.44 -4.12 -7.19
N ILE A 162 17.67 -5.32 -7.74
CA ILE A 162 18.67 -6.27 -7.25
C ILE A 162 19.62 -6.63 -8.38
N SER A 163 20.92 -6.63 -8.11
CA SER A 163 21.92 -7.14 -9.05
C SER A 163 21.86 -8.67 -9.12
N VAL A 164 21.68 -9.21 -10.31
CA VAL A 164 21.69 -10.66 -10.56
C VAL A 164 23.03 -11.28 -10.21
N ALA A 165 24.13 -10.56 -10.44
CA ALA A 165 25.48 -11.04 -10.20
C ALA A 165 25.81 -11.16 -8.70
N THR A 166 25.33 -10.23 -7.87
CA THR A 166 25.68 -10.18 -6.43
C THR A 166 24.55 -10.62 -5.52
N GLY A 167 23.27 -10.43 -5.92
CA GLY A 167 22.10 -10.59 -5.06
C GLY A 167 21.92 -9.43 -4.08
N GLU A 168 22.61 -8.31 -4.30
CA GLU A 168 22.50 -7.14 -3.45
C GLU A 168 21.54 -6.13 -4.08
N GLU A 169 20.80 -5.41 -3.24
CA GLU A 169 20.00 -4.27 -3.68
C GLU A 169 20.90 -3.17 -4.19
N VAL A 170 20.51 -2.56 -5.30
CA VAL A 170 21.27 -1.48 -5.94
C VAL A 170 20.42 -0.20 -5.99
N THR A 171 21.08 0.92 -5.78
CA THR A 171 20.44 2.22 -5.86
C THR A 171 20.30 2.68 -7.31
N PRO A 172 19.37 3.61 -7.62
CA PRO A 172 19.29 4.20 -8.95
C PRO A 172 20.60 4.85 -9.41
N GLU A 173 21.37 5.43 -8.51
CA GLU A 173 22.68 6.02 -8.79
C GLU A 173 23.69 4.97 -9.27
N GLU A 174 23.71 3.81 -8.65
CA GLU A 174 24.59 2.71 -9.05
C GLU A 174 24.24 2.19 -10.44
N VAL A 175 22.94 2.03 -10.73
CA VAL A 175 22.45 1.59 -12.05
C VAL A 175 22.74 2.62 -13.13
N LEU A 176 22.51 3.90 -12.85
CA LEU A 176 22.69 4.99 -13.82
C LEU A 176 24.14 5.47 -13.93
N GLY A 177 25.00 5.12 -12.97
CA GLY A 177 26.38 5.60 -12.88
C GLY A 177 26.48 7.11 -12.69
N LYS A 178 25.44 7.74 -12.09
CA LYS A 178 25.34 9.17 -11.85
C LYS A 178 24.86 9.45 -10.43
N THR A 179 25.32 10.53 -9.84
CA THR A 179 24.72 11.08 -8.63
C THR A 179 23.60 12.07 -9.00
N TRP A 180 22.58 12.19 -8.16
CA TRP A 180 21.45 13.11 -8.38
C TRP A 180 21.83 14.59 -8.38
N ASP A 181 23.08 14.92 -8.00
CA ASP A 181 23.62 16.28 -7.94
C ASP A 181 24.30 16.70 -9.26
N GLU A 182 24.29 15.89 -10.29
CA GLU A 182 24.78 16.16 -11.64
C GLU A 182 23.64 16.23 -12.68
#